data_d2c043c4a40b930106ae26ebd54b2121
#
_entry.id   d2c043c4a40b930106ae26ebd54b2121
#
_cell.length_a   1.000
_cell.length_b   1.000
_cell.length_c   1.000
_cell.angle_alpha   90.00
_cell.angle_beta   90.00
_cell.angle_gamma   90.00
#
_symmetry.space_group_name_H-M   'P 1'
#
loop_
_entity.id
_entity.type
_entity.pdbx_description
1 polymer ?
#
loop_
_entity_poly.entity_id
_entity_poly.type
_entity_poly.pdbx_seq_one_letter_code
_entity_poly.pdbx_strand_id
1 'polypeptide(L)'
;MNATELRIGNLISYFNNDVLKVSAVFENGIHDEHYNGYEYNDIHPILLTDEWLSKCGFAKEDENNFILHQNNIYFRVHRNLISGEFMCKLVNNYSFLIKSVHNLQNLYFSITNVELTVA
;
A
#
# COMPACT_ATOMS: atom_id res chain seq x y z
N MET A 1 -9.60 -10.11 -5.91
CA MET A 1 -8.50 -10.14 -4.92
C MET A 1 -8.42 -11.55 -4.32
N ASN A 2 -7.27 -11.96 -3.81
CA ASN A 2 -7.12 -13.28 -3.20
C ASN A 2 -6.26 -13.22 -1.94
N ALA A 3 -6.20 -14.34 -1.20
CA ALA A 3 -5.51 -14.42 0.08
C ALA A 3 -4.02 -14.11 0.01
N THR A 4 -3.37 -14.44 -1.11
CA THR A 4 -1.91 -14.28 -1.25
C THR A 4 -1.48 -12.82 -1.41
N GLU A 5 -2.41 -11.93 -1.76
CA GLU A 5 -2.13 -10.51 -1.92
C GLU A 5 -2.17 -9.73 -0.60
N LEU A 6 -2.78 -10.32 0.42
CA LEU A 6 -3.13 -9.58 1.64
C LEU A 6 -2.36 -10.06 2.86
N ARG A 7 -2.03 -9.10 3.72
CA ARG A 7 -1.46 -9.31 5.06
C ARG A 7 -2.36 -8.63 6.09
N ILE A 8 -2.28 -9.10 7.33
CA ILE A 8 -2.89 -8.42 8.47
C ILE A 8 -2.30 -7.00 8.53
N GLY A 9 -3.16 -6.00 8.68
CA GLY A 9 -2.78 -4.59 8.70
C GLY A 9 -2.95 -3.89 7.36
N ASN A 10 -3.19 -4.61 6.26
CA ASN A 10 -3.43 -3.98 4.97
C ASN A 10 -4.71 -3.16 4.97
N LEU A 11 -4.68 -2.05 4.23
CA LEU A 11 -5.86 -1.22 3.97
C LEU A 11 -6.40 -1.56 2.60
N ILE A 12 -7.69 -1.80 2.54
CA ILE A 12 -8.43 -2.14 1.32
C ILE A 12 -9.76 -1.41 1.33
N SER A 13 -10.48 -1.43 0.24
CA SER A 13 -11.79 -0.78 0.16
C SER A 13 -12.92 -1.78 0.00
N TYR A 14 -14.11 -1.37 0.47
CA TYR A 14 -15.35 -2.13 0.36
C TYR A 14 -16.43 -1.19 -0.15
N PHE A 15 -17.15 -1.60 -1.20
CA PHE A 15 -18.17 -0.78 -1.86
C PHE A 15 -17.73 0.69 -2.03
N ASN A 16 -18.52 1.66 -1.77
CA ASN A 16 -18.38 3.11 -1.99
C ASN A 16 -17.08 3.74 -1.42
N ASN A 17 -15.95 3.06 -1.55
CA ASN A 17 -14.63 3.49 -1.07
C ASN A 17 -14.48 3.54 0.45
N ASP A 18 -15.29 2.78 1.17
CA ASP A 18 -15.07 2.57 2.61
C ASP A 18 -13.73 1.87 2.81
N VAL A 19 -12.90 2.41 3.70
CA VAL A 19 -11.59 1.84 4.00
C VAL A 19 -11.71 0.82 5.13
N LEU A 20 -11.19 -0.37 4.89
CA LEU A 20 -11.13 -1.46 5.87
C LEU A 20 -9.68 -1.78 6.20
N LYS A 21 -9.43 -2.14 7.44
CA LYS A 21 -8.15 -2.68 7.87
C LYS A 21 -8.28 -4.18 8.09
N VAL A 22 -7.45 -4.95 7.39
CA VAL A 22 -7.46 -6.41 7.48
C VAL A 22 -6.94 -6.85 8.85
N SER A 23 -7.72 -7.62 9.59
CA SER A 23 -7.32 -8.21 10.87
C SER A 23 -7.11 -9.71 10.80
N ALA A 24 -7.70 -10.39 9.81
CA ALA A 24 -7.52 -11.83 9.60
C ALA A 24 -7.69 -12.14 8.11
N VAL A 25 -6.93 -13.10 7.63
CA VAL A 25 -6.98 -13.56 6.24
C VAL A 25 -7.36 -15.03 6.23
N PHE A 26 -8.43 -15.37 5.52
CA PHE A 26 -8.94 -16.72 5.38
C PHE A 26 -8.94 -17.16 3.93
N GLU A 27 -9.20 -18.43 3.67
CA GLU A 27 -9.27 -18.94 2.31
C GLU A 27 -10.34 -18.22 1.47
N ASN A 28 -11.50 -17.93 2.06
CA ASN A 28 -12.66 -17.37 1.36
C ASN A 28 -12.85 -15.87 1.50
N GLY A 29 -12.06 -15.20 2.33
CA GLY A 29 -12.23 -13.79 2.59
C GLY A 29 -11.39 -13.30 3.75
N ILE A 30 -11.79 -12.16 4.29
CA ILE A 30 -11.08 -11.51 5.39
C ILE A 30 -12.05 -11.12 6.51
N HIS A 31 -11.50 -10.82 7.69
CA HIS A 31 -12.18 -10.03 8.72
C HIS A 31 -11.50 -8.66 8.83
N ASP A 32 -12.31 -7.63 9.11
CA ASP A 32 -11.80 -6.33 9.48
C ASP A 32 -11.51 -6.26 10.99
N GLU A 33 -11.08 -5.09 11.49
CA GLU A 33 -10.74 -4.91 12.90
C GLU A 33 -11.96 -4.97 13.84
N HIS A 34 -13.17 -4.96 13.32
CA HIS A 34 -14.42 -5.11 14.06
C HIS A 34 -15.03 -6.51 13.90
N TYR A 35 -14.27 -7.45 13.35
CA TYR A 35 -14.67 -8.85 13.10
C TYR A 35 -15.78 -9.02 12.06
N ASN A 36 -16.01 -7.99 11.23
CA ASN A 36 -16.91 -8.13 10.08
C ASN A 36 -16.22 -8.94 9.00
N GLY A 37 -16.95 -9.89 8.41
CA GLY A 37 -16.42 -10.74 7.34
C GLY A 37 -16.73 -10.19 5.96
N TYR A 38 -15.79 -10.34 5.04
CA TYR A 38 -15.92 -9.90 3.65
C TYR A 38 -15.36 -10.98 2.73
N GLU A 39 -16.08 -11.27 1.65
CA GLU A 39 -15.58 -12.17 0.60
C GLU A 39 -14.62 -11.41 -0.31
N TYR A 40 -13.69 -12.13 -0.95
CA TYR A 40 -12.70 -11.50 -1.82
C TYR A 40 -13.31 -10.76 -3.00
N ASN A 41 -14.47 -11.19 -3.49
CA ASN A 41 -15.15 -10.50 -4.60
C ASN A 41 -15.72 -9.14 -4.21
N ASP A 42 -15.89 -8.88 -2.91
CA ASP A 42 -16.50 -7.65 -2.41
C ASP A 42 -15.48 -6.60 -1.97
N ILE A 43 -14.21 -6.95 -1.96
CA ILE A 43 -13.15 -6.03 -1.55
C ILE A 43 -12.24 -5.70 -2.73
N HIS A 44 -11.70 -4.48 -2.70
CA HIS A 44 -10.94 -3.92 -3.82
C HIS A 44 -9.67 -3.23 -3.31
N PRO A 45 -8.61 -3.20 -4.13
CA PRO A 45 -7.44 -2.41 -3.79
C PRO A 45 -7.79 -0.92 -3.76
N ILE A 46 -7.15 -0.19 -2.86
CA ILE A 46 -7.22 1.28 -2.85
C ILE A 46 -6.14 1.78 -3.79
N LEU A 47 -6.54 2.47 -4.85
CA LEU A 47 -5.59 3.04 -5.81
C LEU A 47 -4.65 4.01 -5.10
N LEU A 48 -3.35 3.87 -5.35
CA LEU A 48 -2.36 4.76 -4.76
C LEU A 48 -2.43 6.14 -5.41
N THR A 49 -2.47 7.18 -4.59
CA THR A 49 -2.53 8.59 -5.00
C THR A 49 -1.54 9.42 -4.21
N ASP A 50 -1.31 10.65 -4.61
CA ASP A 50 -0.49 11.60 -3.85
C ASP A 50 -1.01 11.76 -2.43
N GLU A 51 -2.32 11.82 -2.28
CA GLU A 51 -2.98 11.96 -0.98
C GLU A 51 -2.68 10.76 -0.07
N TRP A 52 -2.76 9.54 -0.61
CA TRP A 52 -2.44 8.34 0.16
C TRP A 52 -0.96 8.27 0.53
N LEU A 53 -0.06 8.69 -0.38
CA LEU A 53 1.36 8.78 -0.06
C LEU A 53 1.59 9.74 1.10
N SER A 54 0.91 10.89 1.11
CA SER A 54 0.98 11.85 2.20
C SER A 54 0.49 11.25 3.52
N LYS A 55 -0.61 10.51 3.51
CA LYS A 55 -1.13 9.81 4.69
C LYS A 55 -0.15 8.77 5.23
N CYS A 56 0.64 8.16 4.35
CA CYS A 56 1.68 7.21 4.72
C CYS A 56 2.97 7.88 5.20
N GLY A 57 3.00 9.20 5.28
CA GLY A 57 4.15 9.95 5.80
C GLY A 57 5.17 10.35 4.74
N PHE A 58 4.89 10.12 3.47
CA PHE A 58 5.80 10.53 2.39
C PHE A 58 5.77 12.04 2.21
N ALA A 59 6.95 12.64 2.08
CA ALA A 59 7.10 14.03 1.71
C ALA A 59 7.30 14.12 0.20
N LYS A 60 6.66 15.09 -0.42
CA LYS A 60 6.78 15.33 -1.85
C LYS A 60 8.05 16.16 -2.10
N GLU A 61 9.02 15.57 -2.80
CA GLU A 61 10.27 16.30 -3.16
C GLU A 61 10.08 17.20 -4.38
N ASP A 62 9.32 16.70 -5.37
CA ASP A 62 8.91 17.45 -6.56
C ASP A 62 7.62 16.83 -7.10
N GLU A 63 7.17 17.24 -8.29
CA GLU A 63 5.90 16.77 -8.86
C GLU A 63 5.79 15.25 -8.99
N ASN A 64 6.93 14.56 -9.13
CA ASN A 64 6.94 13.13 -9.45
C ASN A 64 7.72 12.27 -8.45
N ASN A 65 8.27 12.87 -7.40
CA ASN A 65 9.11 12.15 -6.44
C ASN A 65 8.65 12.36 -5.02
N PHE A 66 8.55 11.24 -4.29
CA PHE A 66 8.10 11.20 -2.90
C PHE A 66 9.11 10.42 -2.07
N ILE A 67 9.38 10.87 -0.85
CA ILE A 67 10.33 10.23 0.03
C ILE A 67 9.74 10.02 1.42
N LEU A 68 9.97 8.83 1.97
CA LEU A 68 9.71 8.51 3.36
C LEU A 68 11.06 8.31 4.05
N HIS A 69 11.31 9.07 5.11
CA HIS A 69 12.50 8.92 5.92
C HIS A 69 12.10 8.57 7.34
N GLN A 70 12.34 7.33 7.75
CA GLN A 70 12.06 6.82 9.09
C GLN A 70 13.16 5.84 9.49
N ASN A 71 13.58 5.91 10.76
CA ASN A 71 14.54 4.95 11.33
C ASN A 71 15.82 4.79 10.50
N ASN A 72 16.36 5.89 9.96
CA ASN A 72 17.54 5.92 9.10
C ASN A 72 17.36 5.19 7.76
N ILE A 73 16.12 4.93 7.37
CA ILE A 73 15.79 4.32 6.08
C ILE A 73 15.15 5.38 5.20
N TYR A 74 15.64 5.49 3.96
CA TYR A 74 15.03 6.30 2.92
C TYR A 74 14.31 5.40 1.94
N PHE A 75 13.01 5.62 1.77
CA PHE A 75 12.19 4.88 0.84
C PHE A 75 11.59 5.86 -0.17
N ARG A 76 11.93 5.69 -1.44
CA ARG A 76 11.52 6.61 -2.49
C ARG A 76 10.50 5.98 -3.42
N VAL A 77 9.46 6.76 -3.73
CA VAL A 77 8.45 6.42 -4.72
C VAL A 77 8.46 7.51 -5.76
N HIS A 78 8.43 7.15 -7.03
CA HIS A 78 8.33 8.12 -8.11
C HIS A 78 7.19 7.78 -9.04
N ARG A 79 6.64 8.81 -9.68
CA ARG A 79 5.60 8.67 -10.69
C ARG A 79 6.26 8.55 -12.05
N ASN A 80 5.88 7.53 -12.82
CA ASN A 80 6.32 7.41 -14.20
C ASN A 80 5.67 8.53 -15.01
N LEU A 81 6.47 9.31 -15.73
CA LEU A 81 6.00 10.47 -16.49
C LEU A 81 5.10 10.08 -17.66
N ILE A 82 5.22 8.86 -18.18
CA ILE A 82 4.47 8.40 -19.34
C ILE A 82 3.15 7.76 -18.91
N SER A 83 3.21 6.82 -17.96
CA SER A 83 2.04 6.04 -17.54
C SER A 83 1.28 6.69 -16.38
N GLY A 84 1.92 7.57 -15.61
CA GLY A 84 1.34 8.13 -14.39
C GLY A 84 1.33 7.17 -13.21
N GLU A 85 1.87 5.98 -13.37
CA GLU A 85 1.90 4.96 -12.32
C GLU A 85 3.05 5.19 -11.36
N PHE A 86 2.85 4.78 -10.10
CA PHE A 86 3.88 4.89 -9.07
C PHE A 86 4.81 3.69 -9.11
N MET A 87 6.08 3.95 -8.88
CA MET A 87 7.13 2.94 -8.88
C MET A 87 8.08 3.16 -7.72
N CYS A 88 8.62 2.07 -7.17
CA CYS A 88 9.71 2.10 -6.20
C CYS A 88 10.96 1.56 -6.88
N LYS A 89 12.04 2.34 -6.84
CA LYS A 89 13.32 1.93 -7.39
C LYS A 89 14.21 1.42 -6.26
N LEU A 90 14.54 0.14 -6.33
CA LEU A 90 15.43 -0.50 -5.36
C LEU A 90 16.88 -0.47 -5.84
N VAL A 91 17.78 -0.91 -4.95
CA VAL A 91 19.19 -1.12 -5.25
C VAL A 91 19.31 -2.04 -6.48
N ASN A 92 20.29 -1.79 -7.35
CA ASN A 92 20.54 -2.51 -8.62
C ASN A 92 19.59 -2.14 -9.77
N ASN A 93 18.97 -0.96 -9.72
CA ASN A 93 18.12 -0.43 -10.81
C ASN A 93 16.85 -1.23 -11.08
N TYR A 94 16.44 -2.12 -10.19
CA TYR A 94 15.13 -2.76 -10.31
C TYR A 94 14.04 -1.79 -9.85
N SER A 95 13.01 -1.65 -10.68
CA SER A 95 11.83 -0.85 -10.35
C SER A 95 10.65 -1.76 -10.13
N PHE A 96 9.89 -1.48 -9.06
CA PHE A 96 8.67 -2.21 -8.72
C PHE A 96 7.47 -1.30 -8.91
N LEU A 97 6.49 -1.76 -9.67
CA LEU A 97 5.23 -1.06 -9.85
C LEU A 97 4.41 -1.16 -8.57
N ILE A 98 3.90 -0.02 -8.10
CA ILE A 98 3.07 0.06 -6.90
C ILE A 98 1.71 0.60 -7.32
N LYS A 99 0.70 -0.26 -7.39
CA LYS A 99 -0.63 0.13 -7.88
C LYS A 99 -1.58 0.56 -6.76
N SER A 100 -1.39 0.03 -5.57
CA SER A 100 -2.35 0.20 -4.49
C SER A 100 -1.67 0.45 -3.16
N VAL A 101 -2.48 0.91 -2.19
CA VAL A 101 -2.03 1.15 -0.83
C VAL A 101 -1.49 -0.13 -0.20
N HIS A 102 -2.19 -1.26 -0.35
CA HIS A 102 -1.70 -2.51 0.25
C HIS A 102 -0.44 -3.04 -0.43
N ASN A 103 -0.26 -2.80 -1.73
CA ASN A 103 1.00 -3.12 -2.41
C ASN A 103 2.16 -2.34 -1.79
N LEU A 104 1.95 -1.04 -1.53
CA LEU A 104 2.95 -0.20 -0.88
C LEU A 104 3.27 -0.70 0.53
N GLN A 105 2.23 -1.01 1.32
CA GLN A 105 2.41 -1.55 2.67
C GLN A 105 3.24 -2.84 2.66
N ASN A 106 2.92 -3.75 1.75
CA ASN A 106 3.58 -5.05 1.66
C ASN A 106 5.02 -4.93 1.17
N LEU A 107 5.26 -4.08 0.18
CA LEU A 107 6.61 -3.82 -0.31
C LEU A 107 7.48 -3.19 0.77
N TYR A 108 6.97 -2.17 1.45
CA TYR A 108 7.68 -1.51 2.54
C TYR A 108 8.05 -2.49 3.64
N PHE A 109 7.10 -3.33 4.07
CA PHE A 109 7.36 -4.36 5.08
C PHE A 109 8.40 -5.37 4.63
N SER A 110 8.35 -5.82 3.37
CA SER A 110 9.29 -6.82 2.86
C SER A 110 10.73 -6.31 2.81
N ILE A 111 10.91 -5.00 2.63
CA ILE A 111 12.23 -4.37 2.55
C ILE A 111 12.76 -3.99 3.94
N THR A 112 11.89 -3.44 4.80
CA THR A 112 12.31 -2.83 6.07
C THR A 112 12.01 -3.69 7.28
N ASN A 113 11.14 -4.69 7.15
CA ASN A 113 10.58 -5.49 8.24
C ASN A 113 9.85 -4.64 9.29
N VAL A 114 9.36 -3.47 8.88
CA VAL A 114 8.61 -2.53 9.71
C VAL A 114 7.29 -2.23 9.01
N GLU A 115 6.20 -2.17 9.77
CA GLU A 115 4.90 -1.78 9.21
C GLU A 115 4.90 -0.29 8.84
N LEU A 116 4.34 0.00 7.66
CA LEU A 116 4.14 1.38 7.23
C LEU A 116 3.02 1.99 8.05
N THR A 117 3.31 3.12 8.71
CA THR A 117 2.31 3.83 9.50
C THR A 117 1.44 4.69 8.58
N VAL A 118 0.13 4.54 8.70
CA VAL A 118 -0.84 5.32 7.92
C VAL A 118 -1.65 6.20 8.89
N ALA A 119 -1.62 7.50 8.64
CA ALA A 119 -2.31 8.48 9.48
C ALA A 119 -3.83 8.46 9.25
#